data_9e2ab0309162082692981aa597a70969
#
_entry.id   9e2ab0309162082692981aa597a70969
#
_cell.length_a   1.000
_cell.length_b   1.000
_cell.length_c   1.000
_cell.angle_alpha   90.00
_cell.angle_beta   90.00
_cell.angle_gamma   90.00
#
_symmetry.space_group_name_H-M   'P 1'
#
loop_
_entity.id
_entity.type
_entity.pdbx_description
1 polymer ?
#
loop_
_entity_poly.entity_id
_entity_poly.type
_entity_poly.pdbx_seq_one_letter_code
_entity_poly.pdbx_strand_id
1 'polypeptide(L)'
;MKRTISIGFCLLLSASLMTTPSLHAKVMKMKLATVVVPHHAYNEGAREFARRIKEATGGAIDIRVFPGGQLGKGERELLEGMQMGAIDLAVTATGPVSGFSQSMMVLDLPFLFRDYPHVDAVLDGPVGRKLLDDLEKAKLKGLSFFENGFRNFTNSVRPLLKPEDFKGLKFRTMENPVHLASVRELGAQAVPMSWGEVYTSLQTKVIDGQENPVAIIHSYKLNEVQKYLSLTGHFYSPAPLTMGLRQFTSLKPEWQRLFITTAVEVTAYERKIIRDNEQKQVLDLKAWGMDVTNVDKAIFLKAMEPVYAKFIKQYPDWEPIVHRIRDTK
;
A
#
# COMPACT_ATOMS: atom_id res chain seq x y z
N MET A 1 73.05 15.61 -70.70
CA MET A 1 72.47 16.15 -69.46
C MET A 1 71.06 15.56 -69.31
N LYS A 2 70.89 14.53 -68.52
CA LYS A 2 69.57 13.93 -68.27
C LYS A 2 69.12 14.31 -66.87
N ARG A 3 68.03 15.05 -66.74
CA ARG A 3 67.39 15.42 -65.47
C ARG A 3 66.39 14.32 -65.08
N THR A 4 66.60 13.66 -63.97
CA THR A 4 65.68 12.68 -63.35
C THR A 4 64.74 13.44 -62.45
N ILE A 5 63.42 13.35 -62.65
CA ILE A 5 62.37 13.87 -61.78
C ILE A 5 61.90 12.77 -60.86
N SER A 6 62.15 12.92 -59.52
CA SER A 6 61.59 12.02 -58.48
C SER A 6 60.19 12.52 -58.11
N ILE A 7 59.19 11.66 -58.30
CA ILE A 7 57.82 11.87 -57.85
C ILE A 7 57.69 11.23 -56.46
N GLY A 8 57.55 12.04 -55.40
CA GLY A 8 57.26 11.58 -54.07
C GLY A 8 55.78 11.27 -53.90
N PHE A 9 55.49 10.02 -53.56
CA PHE A 9 54.13 9.50 -53.31
C PHE A 9 53.79 9.71 -51.81
N CYS A 10 53.00 10.76 -51.46
CA CYS A 10 52.44 10.98 -50.14
C CYS A 10 51.24 10.05 -49.88
N LEU A 11 51.43 9.02 -49.08
CA LEU A 11 50.31 8.18 -48.56
C LEU A 11 49.61 8.94 -47.43
N LEU A 12 48.44 9.48 -47.72
CA LEU A 12 47.51 10.00 -46.72
C LEU A 12 46.77 8.82 -46.06
N LEU A 13 47.17 8.45 -44.85
CA LEU A 13 46.42 7.53 -43.96
C LEU A 13 45.18 8.25 -43.45
N SER A 14 44.02 8.04 -44.08
CA SER A 14 42.74 8.48 -43.55
C SER A 14 42.30 7.52 -42.45
N ALA A 15 42.48 7.95 -41.16
CA ALA A 15 41.89 7.28 -40.01
C ALA A 15 40.38 7.48 -40.03
N SER A 16 39.64 6.51 -40.50
CA SER A 16 38.18 6.46 -40.34
C SER A 16 37.84 6.21 -38.88
N LEU A 17 37.42 7.25 -38.17
CA LEU A 17 36.76 7.13 -36.88
C LEU A 17 35.44 6.36 -37.13
N MET A 18 35.44 5.06 -36.86
CA MET A 18 34.20 4.30 -36.70
C MET A 18 33.46 4.77 -35.48
N THR A 19 32.53 5.72 -35.64
CA THR A 19 31.54 6.02 -34.62
C THR A 19 30.60 4.82 -34.52
N THR A 20 30.84 3.95 -33.55
CA THR A 20 29.87 2.91 -33.19
C THR A 20 28.55 3.59 -32.81
N PRO A 21 27.43 3.29 -33.49
CA PRO A 21 26.16 3.80 -33.07
C PRO A 21 25.88 3.30 -31.66
N SER A 22 25.80 4.21 -30.71
CA SER A 22 25.33 3.91 -29.36
C SER A 22 23.90 3.38 -29.53
N LEU A 23 23.72 2.06 -29.42
CA LEU A 23 22.40 1.44 -29.35
C LEU A 23 21.76 1.99 -28.08
N HIS A 24 20.97 3.06 -28.20
CA HIS A 24 20.13 3.52 -27.09
C HIS A 24 19.16 2.40 -26.80
N ALA A 25 19.46 1.57 -25.79
CA ALA A 25 18.54 0.58 -25.33
C ALA A 25 17.21 1.27 -25.01
N LYS A 26 16.12 0.77 -25.59
CA LYS A 26 14.78 1.36 -25.40
C LYS A 26 14.46 1.39 -23.90
N VAL A 27 14.27 2.58 -23.34
CA VAL A 27 13.91 2.75 -21.94
C VAL A 27 12.58 2.05 -21.65
N MET A 28 12.59 1.17 -20.67
CA MET A 28 11.39 0.47 -20.20
C MET A 28 10.60 1.44 -19.31
N LYS A 29 9.47 1.90 -19.81
CA LYS A 29 8.56 2.79 -19.07
C LYS A 29 7.53 1.97 -18.30
N MET A 30 7.40 2.23 -17.00
CA MET A 30 6.46 1.55 -16.11
C MET A 30 5.55 2.53 -15.40
N LYS A 31 4.36 2.08 -15.03
CA LYS A 31 3.35 2.83 -14.30
C LYS A 31 3.20 2.26 -12.89
N LEU A 32 3.39 3.10 -11.87
CA LEU A 32 3.10 2.79 -10.47
C LEU A 32 1.90 3.62 -10.03
N ALA A 33 0.82 2.96 -9.60
CA ALA A 33 -0.45 3.61 -9.28
C ALA A 33 -0.75 3.58 -7.78
N THR A 34 -1.42 4.61 -7.28
CA THR A 34 -2.03 4.66 -5.96
C THR A 34 -3.37 5.39 -6.02
N VAL A 35 -4.27 5.12 -5.07
CA VAL A 35 -5.53 5.86 -4.95
C VAL A 35 -5.41 7.09 -4.05
N VAL A 36 -4.32 7.22 -3.29
CA VAL A 36 -4.13 8.28 -2.29
C VAL A 36 -3.67 9.60 -2.91
N VAL A 37 -3.97 10.71 -2.22
CA VAL A 37 -3.58 12.08 -2.64
C VAL A 37 -2.07 12.22 -2.86
N PRO A 38 -1.60 13.12 -3.75
CA PRO A 38 -0.21 13.17 -4.19
C PRO A 38 0.85 13.31 -3.09
N HIS A 39 0.51 13.90 -1.94
CA HIS A 39 1.42 14.15 -0.81
C HIS A 39 1.35 13.06 0.28
N HIS A 40 0.63 11.96 0.06
CA HIS A 40 0.60 10.84 1.00
C HIS A 40 1.91 10.02 0.95
N ALA A 41 2.31 9.42 2.08
CA ALA A 41 3.55 8.67 2.22
C ALA A 41 3.72 7.53 1.19
N TYR A 42 2.65 6.87 0.77
CA TYR A 42 2.69 5.89 -0.32
C TYR A 42 3.37 6.46 -1.57
N ASN A 43 3.03 7.70 -1.93
CA ASN A 43 3.60 8.32 -3.13
C ASN A 43 5.02 8.79 -2.91
N GLU A 44 5.39 9.18 -1.68
CA GLU A 44 6.78 9.49 -1.36
C GLU A 44 7.66 8.24 -1.45
N GLY A 45 7.21 7.13 -0.84
CA GLY A 45 7.87 5.83 -0.98
C GLY A 45 7.93 5.35 -2.43
N ALA A 46 6.82 5.48 -3.18
CA ALA A 46 6.77 5.10 -4.58
C ALA A 46 7.74 5.93 -5.47
N ARG A 47 7.87 7.23 -5.22
CA ARG A 47 8.82 8.10 -5.93
C ARG A 47 10.27 7.72 -5.59
N GLU A 48 10.55 7.48 -4.31
CA GLU A 48 11.88 7.06 -3.88
C GLU A 48 12.25 5.69 -4.48
N PHE A 49 11.32 4.74 -4.50
CA PHE A 49 11.48 3.47 -5.20
C PHE A 49 11.80 3.67 -6.69
N ALA A 50 10.99 4.47 -7.37
CA ALA A 50 11.18 4.77 -8.79
C ALA A 50 12.54 5.44 -9.07
N ARG A 51 12.96 6.38 -8.23
CA ARG A 51 14.25 7.07 -8.32
C ARG A 51 15.41 6.08 -8.20
N ARG A 52 15.41 5.23 -7.16
CA ARG A 52 16.46 4.24 -6.93
C ARG A 52 16.56 3.21 -8.06
N ILE A 53 15.42 2.70 -8.55
CA ILE A 53 15.40 1.78 -9.70
C ILE A 53 15.99 2.46 -10.94
N LYS A 54 15.63 3.71 -11.22
CA LYS A 54 16.15 4.45 -12.37
C LYS A 54 17.67 4.63 -12.27
N GLU A 55 18.18 5.03 -11.12
CA GLU A 55 19.61 5.20 -10.86
C GLU A 55 20.39 3.88 -10.99
N ALA A 56 19.92 2.81 -10.31
CA ALA A 56 20.58 1.52 -10.32
C ALA A 56 20.58 0.83 -11.69
N THR A 57 19.61 1.17 -12.56
CA THR A 57 19.53 0.64 -13.93
C THR A 57 20.18 1.56 -14.96
N GLY A 58 20.86 2.63 -14.55
CA GLY A 58 21.43 3.63 -15.46
C GLY A 58 20.38 4.27 -16.39
N GLY A 59 19.12 4.38 -15.91
CA GLY A 59 18.00 4.92 -16.69
C GLY A 59 17.34 3.93 -17.64
N ALA A 60 17.75 2.66 -17.66
CA ALA A 60 17.11 1.64 -18.51
C ALA A 60 15.65 1.36 -18.13
N ILE A 61 15.27 1.60 -16.83
CA ILE A 61 13.90 1.53 -16.35
C ILE A 61 13.49 2.90 -15.80
N ASP A 62 12.33 3.38 -16.24
CA ASP A 62 11.74 4.66 -15.83
C ASP A 62 10.31 4.43 -15.34
N ILE A 63 10.11 4.50 -14.01
CA ILE A 63 8.82 4.26 -13.35
C ILE A 63 8.16 5.62 -13.08
N ARG A 64 6.98 5.84 -13.66
CA ARG A 64 6.17 7.03 -13.38
C ARG A 64 5.10 6.70 -12.35
N VAL A 65 5.00 7.54 -11.30
CA VAL A 65 3.98 7.43 -10.25
C VAL A 65 2.71 8.18 -10.67
N PHE A 66 1.56 7.52 -10.53
CA PHE A 66 0.22 8.02 -10.82
C PHE A 66 -0.62 8.01 -9.54
N PRO A 67 -0.64 9.12 -8.78
CA PRO A 67 -1.38 9.23 -7.53
C PRO A 67 -2.86 9.56 -7.74
N GLY A 68 -3.65 9.52 -6.65
CA GLY A 68 -5.01 10.07 -6.61
C GLY A 68 -6.02 9.34 -7.49
N GLY A 69 -5.82 8.05 -7.75
CA GLY A 69 -6.75 7.27 -8.55
C GLY A 69 -6.75 7.60 -10.04
N GLN A 70 -5.65 8.17 -10.58
CA GLN A 70 -5.55 8.52 -12.00
C GLN A 70 -5.68 7.31 -12.93
N LEU A 71 -5.33 6.11 -12.47
CA LEU A 71 -5.41 4.87 -13.26
C LEU A 71 -6.50 3.91 -12.77
N GLY A 72 -7.29 4.31 -11.77
CA GLY A 72 -8.41 3.55 -11.19
C GLY A 72 -8.85 4.20 -9.89
N LYS A 73 -10.16 4.40 -9.71
CA LYS A 73 -10.73 5.12 -8.54
C LYS A 73 -10.69 4.28 -7.26
N GLY A 74 -10.58 2.96 -7.39
CA GLY A 74 -10.49 2.00 -6.30
C GLY A 74 -9.25 1.13 -6.41
N GLU A 75 -8.79 0.62 -5.28
CA GLU A 75 -7.60 -0.26 -5.23
C GLU A 75 -7.83 -1.58 -5.94
N ARG A 76 -9.08 -2.09 -5.96
CA ARG A 76 -9.47 -3.27 -6.73
C ARG A 76 -9.20 -3.08 -8.22
N GLU A 77 -9.57 -1.93 -8.78
CA GLU A 77 -9.31 -1.59 -10.19
C GLU A 77 -7.80 -1.57 -10.50
N LEU A 78 -6.96 -1.09 -9.55
CA LEU A 78 -5.50 -1.13 -9.72
C LEU A 78 -4.97 -2.56 -9.76
N LEU A 79 -5.46 -3.44 -8.88
CA LEU A 79 -5.07 -4.86 -8.83
C LEU A 79 -5.47 -5.60 -10.13
N GLU A 80 -6.69 -5.39 -10.60
CA GLU A 80 -7.19 -5.92 -11.88
C GLU A 80 -6.37 -5.38 -13.06
N GLY A 81 -6.05 -4.07 -13.04
CA GLY A 81 -5.20 -3.43 -14.03
C GLY A 81 -3.78 -4.04 -14.11
N MET A 82 -3.20 -4.45 -12.98
CA MET A 82 -1.92 -5.15 -12.95
C MET A 82 -2.03 -6.57 -13.52
N GLN A 83 -3.10 -7.32 -13.19
CA GLN A 83 -3.33 -8.66 -13.75
C GLN A 83 -3.47 -8.62 -15.29
N MET A 84 -4.11 -7.58 -15.82
CA MET A 84 -4.28 -7.36 -17.27
C MET A 84 -3.04 -6.75 -17.94
N GLY A 85 -2.10 -6.18 -17.17
CA GLY A 85 -0.90 -5.53 -17.67
C GLY A 85 -1.10 -4.08 -18.14
N ALA A 86 -2.20 -3.44 -17.77
CA ALA A 86 -2.45 -2.02 -18.01
C ALA A 86 -1.67 -1.12 -17.01
N ILE A 87 -1.40 -1.65 -15.84
CA ILE A 87 -0.62 -1.07 -14.74
C ILE A 87 0.51 -2.03 -14.42
N ASP A 88 1.71 -1.51 -14.13
CA ASP A 88 2.86 -2.37 -13.84
C ASP A 88 3.01 -2.62 -12.33
N LEU A 89 2.86 -1.56 -11.52
CA LEU A 89 2.98 -1.61 -10.06
C LEU A 89 1.84 -0.82 -9.40
N ALA A 90 1.52 -1.21 -8.17
CA ALA A 90 0.65 -0.41 -7.31
C ALA A 90 1.03 -0.55 -5.83
N VAL A 91 0.69 0.47 -5.03
CA VAL A 91 0.60 0.38 -3.58
C VAL A 91 -0.87 0.41 -3.20
N THR A 92 -1.33 -0.63 -2.52
CA THR A 92 -2.75 -0.80 -2.13
C THR A 92 -2.82 -1.28 -0.68
N ALA A 93 -3.90 -0.96 0.04
CA ALA A 93 -4.14 -1.56 1.35
C ALA A 93 -4.47 -3.07 1.23
N THR A 94 -4.25 -3.85 2.29
CA THR A 94 -4.56 -5.30 2.31
C THR A 94 -6.05 -5.61 2.14
N GLY A 95 -6.93 -4.73 2.60
CA GLY A 95 -8.36 -4.97 2.54
C GLY A 95 -8.86 -5.37 1.14
N PRO A 96 -8.66 -4.57 0.09
CA PRO A 96 -9.02 -4.92 -1.28
C PRO A 96 -8.23 -6.12 -1.84
N VAL A 97 -6.99 -6.35 -1.39
CA VAL A 97 -6.16 -7.50 -1.81
C VAL A 97 -6.80 -8.83 -1.41
N SER A 98 -7.61 -8.85 -0.34
CA SER A 98 -8.32 -10.05 0.13
C SER A 98 -9.20 -10.70 -0.95
N GLY A 99 -9.72 -9.92 -1.89
CA GLY A 99 -10.48 -10.43 -3.03
C GLY A 99 -9.63 -11.17 -4.08
N PHE A 100 -8.30 -11.05 -4.00
CA PHE A 100 -7.33 -11.69 -4.89
C PHE A 100 -6.51 -12.76 -4.18
N SER A 101 -6.26 -12.58 -2.88
CA SER A 101 -5.47 -13.51 -2.06
C SER A 101 -6.12 -13.70 -0.69
N GLN A 102 -6.75 -14.85 -0.50
CA GLN A 102 -7.41 -15.20 0.75
C GLN A 102 -6.43 -15.27 1.94
N SER A 103 -5.19 -15.71 1.71
CA SER A 103 -4.18 -15.77 2.77
C SER A 103 -3.80 -14.39 3.29
N MET A 104 -3.81 -13.35 2.43
CA MET A 104 -3.51 -11.98 2.82
C MET A 104 -4.54 -11.41 3.81
N MET A 105 -5.81 -11.87 3.73
CA MET A 105 -6.90 -11.39 4.58
C MET A 105 -6.69 -11.71 6.07
N VAL A 106 -5.81 -12.67 6.42
CA VAL A 106 -5.47 -12.96 7.83
C VAL A 106 -4.89 -11.73 8.54
N LEU A 107 -4.19 -10.85 7.81
CA LEU A 107 -3.59 -9.62 8.35
C LEU A 107 -4.65 -8.59 8.78
N ASP A 108 -5.87 -8.71 8.28
CA ASP A 108 -6.99 -7.82 8.59
C ASP A 108 -7.79 -8.26 9.83
N LEU A 109 -7.37 -9.33 10.54
CA LEU A 109 -8.00 -9.72 11.79
C LEU A 109 -7.86 -8.61 12.84
N PRO A 110 -8.95 -8.25 13.56
CA PRO A 110 -8.92 -7.11 14.47
C PRO A 110 -7.97 -7.34 15.65
N PHE A 111 -7.19 -6.31 16.03
CA PHE A 111 -6.22 -6.35 17.14
C PHE A 111 -5.17 -7.48 17.02
N LEU A 112 -4.87 -7.94 15.81
CA LEU A 112 -3.86 -8.96 15.56
C LEU A 112 -2.45 -8.45 15.87
N PHE A 113 -2.18 -7.19 15.53
CA PHE A 113 -0.90 -6.53 15.78
C PHE A 113 -0.95 -5.68 17.05
N ARG A 114 0.11 -5.75 17.86
CA ARG A 114 0.23 -5.04 19.14
C ARG A 114 0.67 -3.59 18.97
N ASP A 115 1.75 -3.42 18.21
CA ASP A 115 2.47 -2.16 18.04
C ASP A 115 3.33 -2.19 16.77
N TYR A 116 4.01 -1.09 16.44
CA TYR A 116 4.87 -1.00 15.27
C TYR A 116 6.08 -1.95 15.27
N PRO A 117 6.81 -2.15 16.41
CA PRO A 117 7.86 -3.17 16.45
C PRO A 117 7.36 -4.57 16.12
N HIS A 118 6.21 -4.96 16.65
CA HIS A 118 5.57 -6.24 16.32
C HIS A 118 5.20 -6.35 14.84
N VAL A 119 4.64 -5.27 14.26
CA VAL A 119 4.36 -5.20 12.82
C VAL A 119 5.61 -5.46 12.00
N ASP A 120 6.71 -4.78 12.33
CA ASP A 120 7.97 -4.90 11.60
C ASP A 120 8.51 -6.33 11.68
N ALA A 121 8.55 -6.91 12.88
CA ALA A 121 9.03 -8.28 13.08
C ALA A 121 8.21 -9.32 12.29
N VAL A 122 6.89 -9.15 12.21
CA VAL A 122 6.01 -10.07 11.47
C VAL A 122 6.11 -9.87 9.96
N LEU A 123 5.97 -8.63 9.49
CA LEU A 123 5.82 -8.36 8.05
C LEU A 123 7.15 -8.42 7.29
N ASP A 124 8.26 -8.08 7.94
CA ASP A 124 9.60 -8.19 7.36
C ASP A 124 10.18 -9.60 7.56
N GLY A 125 9.51 -10.40 8.39
CA GLY A 125 9.87 -11.79 8.70
C GLY A 125 9.29 -12.83 7.73
N PRO A 126 9.45 -14.12 8.07
CA PRO A 126 9.02 -15.24 7.22
C PRO A 126 7.51 -15.25 6.95
N VAL A 127 6.67 -14.77 7.89
CA VAL A 127 5.21 -14.71 7.72
C VAL A 127 4.87 -13.72 6.60
N GLY A 128 5.39 -12.49 6.68
CA GLY A 128 5.14 -11.48 5.66
C GLY A 128 5.67 -11.91 4.29
N ARG A 129 6.89 -12.49 4.23
CA ARG A 129 7.43 -12.99 2.97
C ARG A 129 6.52 -14.05 2.33
N LYS A 130 6.07 -15.03 3.12
CA LYS A 130 5.15 -16.07 2.64
C LYS A 130 3.86 -15.50 2.08
N LEU A 131 3.27 -14.50 2.74
CA LEU A 131 2.04 -13.85 2.30
C LEU A 131 2.24 -13.05 1.00
N LEU A 132 3.39 -12.37 0.84
CA LEU A 132 3.74 -11.70 -0.42
C LEU A 132 3.94 -12.69 -1.56
N ASP A 133 4.55 -13.85 -1.31
CA ASP A 133 4.76 -14.88 -2.32
C ASP A 133 3.43 -15.55 -2.72
N ASP A 134 2.47 -15.70 -1.81
CA ASP A 134 1.14 -16.23 -2.13
C ASP A 134 0.36 -15.38 -3.14
N LEU A 135 0.71 -14.10 -3.32
CA LEU A 135 0.11 -13.24 -4.34
C LEU A 135 0.38 -13.72 -5.78
N GLU A 136 1.41 -14.54 -5.99
CA GLU A 136 1.70 -15.10 -7.32
C GLU A 136 0.55 -15.96 -7.86
N LYS A 137 -0.22 -16.61 -6.99
CA LYS A 137 -1.45 -17.34 -7.33
C LYS A 137 -2.50 -16.43 -7.97
N ALA A 138 -2.47 -15.15 -7.61
CA ALA A 138 -3.32 -14.10 -8.17
C ALA A 138 -2.66 -13.32 -9.32
N LYS A 139 -1.58 -13.87 -9.92
CA LYS A 139 -0.79 -13.21 -10.99
C LYS A 139 -0.20 -11.85 -10.57
N LEU A 140 0.06 -11.67 -9.28
CA LEU A 140 0.70 -10.49 -8.70
C LEU A 140 1.99 -10.91 -8.00
N LYS A 141 3.02 -10.09 -8.05
CA LYS A 141 4.26 -10.23 -7.28
C LYS A 141 4.27 -9.24 -6.14
N GLY A 142 4.26 -9.73 -4.91
CA GLY A 142 4.49 -8.89 -3.73
C GLY A 142 5.99 -8.59 -3.58
N LEU A 143 6.34 -7.31 -3.43
CA LEU A 143 7.72 -6.86 -3.27
C LEU A 143 8.05 -6.60 -1.80
N SER A 144 7.24 -5.77 -1.12
CA SER A 144 7.36 -5.42 0.30
C SER A 144 6.02 -4.94 0.86
N PHE A 145 5.98 -4.67 2.17
CA PHE A 145 4.83 -4.04 2.82
C PHE A 145 5.15 -2.61 3.25
N PHE A 146 4.66 -1.61 2.53
CA PHE A 146 4.52 -0.25 3.04
C PHE A 146 3.50 -0.21 4.17
N GLU A 147 3.32 0.94 4.79
CA GLU A 147 2.44 1.13 5.93
C GLU A 147 1.25 2.04 5.58
N ASN A 148 0.02 1.53 5.74
CA ASN A 148 -1.13 2.41 5.86
C ASN A 148 -1.27 2.88 7.32
N GLY A 149 -1.11 1.97 8.27
CA GLY A 149 -1.06 2.24 9.71
C GLY A 149 -2.20 1.64 10.51
N PHE A 150 -2.24 1.94 11.81
CA PHE A 150 -3.34 1.55 12.70
C PHE A 150 -4.61 2.36 12.40
N ARG A 151 -5.71 1.65 12.19
CA ARG A 151 -6.98 2.23 11.74
C ARG A 151 -7.88 2.60 12.91
N ASN A 152 -8.57 3.73 12.76
CA ASN A 152 -9.38 4.36 13.78
C ASN A 152 -10.74 4.73 13.18
N PHE A 153 -11.81 4.72 13.98
CA PHE A 153 -13.14 5.10 13.52
C PHE A 153 -13.35 6.61 13.54
N THR A 154 -13.94 7.14 12.46
CA THR A 154 -14.51 8.49 12.45
C THR A 154 -16.01 8.44 12.17
N ASN A 155 -16.79 9.38 12.72
CA ASN A 155 -18.20 9.56 12.38
C ASN A 155 -18.64 10.99 12.68
N SER A 156 -19.85 11.36 12.19
CA SER A 156 -20.43 12.69 12.42
C SER A 156 -21.54 12.72 13.48
N VAL A 157 -21.82 11.59 14.15
CA VAL A 157 -23.00 11.46 15.02
C VAL A 157 -22.67 11.58 16.51
N ARG A 158 -21.69 10.79 17.01
CA ARG A 158 -21.32 10.72 18.43
C ARG A 158 -19.93 10.10 18.66
N PRO A 159 -19.28 10.34 19.84
CA PRO A 159 -18.09 9.59 20.22
C PRO A 159 -18.39 8.08 20.31
N LEU A 160 -17.40 7.24 19.94
CA LEU A 160 -17.49 5.79 20.03
C LEU A 160 -16.52 5.30 21.13
N LEU A 161 -17.04 5.12 22.32
CA LEU A 161 -16.26 4.74 23.51
C LEU A 161 -16.36 3.23 23.80
N LYS A 162 -17.40 2.59 23.30
CA LYS A 162 -17.72 1.17 23.52
C LYS A 162 -18.54 0.62 22.34
N PRO A 163 -18.61 -0.71 22.19
CA PRO A 163 -19.33 -1.35 21.07
C PRO A 163 -20.79 -0.87 20.90
N GLU A 164 -21.50 -0.64 22.01
CA GLU A 164 -22.91 -0.23 21.97
C GLU A 164 -23.13 1.13 21.28
N ASP A 165 -22.09 1.98 21.25
CA ASP A 165 -22.15 3.29 20.61
C ASP A 165 -22.23 3.19 19.07
N PHE A 166 -21.92 2.04 18.50
CA PHE A 166 -22.02 1.79 17.05
C PHE A 166 -23.43 1.48 16.58
N LYS A 167 -24.33 1.13 17.51
CA LYS A 167 -25.69 0.70 17.17
C LYS A 167 -26.44 1.77 16.37
N GLY A 168 -26.99 1.34 15.23
CA GLY A 168 -27.79 2.18 14.35
C GLY A 168 -26.99 3.08 13.40
N LEU A 169 -25.64 3.05 13.47
CA LEU A 169 -24.78 3.80 12.56
C LEU A 169 -24.45 2.97 11.32
N LYS A 170 -24.18 3.68 10.21
CA LYS A 170 -23.73 3.11 8.94
C LYS A 170 -22.25 3.45 8.74
N PHE A 171 -21.41 2.43 8.75
CA PHE A 171 -19.96 2.60 8.50
C PHE A 171 -19.56 2.07 7.15
N ARG A 172 -18.86 2.89 6.39
CA ARG A 172 -18.12 2.39 5.24
C ARG A 172 -16.96 1.53 5.70
N THR A 173 -16.77 0.40 5.04
CA THR A 173 -15.57 -0.44 5.15
C THR A 173 -14.93 -0.61 3.78
N MET A 174 -13.68 -1.08 3.78
CA MET A 174 -13.12 -1.65 2.55
C MET A 174 -13.92 -2.92 2.16
N GLU A 175 -13.81 -3.34 0.89
CA GLU A 175 -14.45 -4.56 0.35
C GLU A 175 -13.73 -5.82 0.89
N ASN A 176 -13.85 -6.03 2.18
CA ASN A 176 -13.15 -7.08 2.94
C ASN A 176 -14.11 -7.78 3.89
N PRO A 177 -14.26 -9.12 3.81
CA PRO A 177 -15.17 -9.87 4.66
C PRO A 177 -14.90 -9.73 6.16
N VAL A 178 -13.62 -9.61 6.57
CA VAL A 178 -13.26 -9.45 7.99
C VAL A 178 -13.68 -8.06 8.48
N HIS A 179 -13.42 -7.01 7.71
CA HIS A 179 -13.84 -5.64 8.06
C HIS A 179 -15.36 -5.55 8.18
N LEU A 180 -16.10 -6.12 7.20
CA LEU A 180 -17.56 -6.17 7.23
C LEU A 180 -18.08 -6.90 8.48
N ALA A 181 -17.49 -8.05 8.83
CA ALA A 181 -17.88 -8.81 10.00
C ALA A 181 -17.59 -8.04 11.29
N SER A 182 -16.43 -7.40 11.40
CA SER A 182 -16.03 -6.65 12.59
C SER A 182 -16.94 -5.45 12.86
N VAL A 183 -17.31 -4.69 11.83
CA VAL A 183 -18.23 -3.56 11.98
C VAL A 183 -19.64 -4.02 12.36
N ARG A 184 -20.09 -5.15 11.80
CA ARG A 184 -21.39 -5.76 12.17
C ARG A 184 -21.40 -6.29 13.59
N GLU A 185 -20.29 -6.86 14.05
CA GLU A 185 -20.13 -7.36 15.43
C GLU A 185 -20.24 -6.22 16.45
N LEU A 186 -19.78 -5.00 16.09
CA LEU A 186 -19.99 -3.80 16.90
C LEU A 186 -21.44 -3.28 16.89
N GLY A 187 -22.33 -3.88 16.11
CA GLY A 187 -23.75 -3.49 16.02
C GLY A 187 -24.06 -2.43 14.98
N ALA A 188 -23.11 -2.06 14.13
CA ALA A 188 -23.33 -1.11 13.04
C ALA A 188 -23.68 -1.80 11.72
N GLN A 189 -24.22 -1.03 10.77
CA GLN A 189 -24.36 -1.45 9.39
C GLN A 189 -23.02 -1.24 8.66
N ALA A 190 -22.45 -2.31 8.12
CA ALA A 190 -21.23 -2.25 7.33
C ALA A 190 -21.56 -2.14 5.84
N VAL A 191 -21.05 -1.08 5.19
CA VAL A 191 -21.29 -0.76 3.78
C VAL A 191 -19.94 -0.86 3.03
N PRO A 192 -19.72 -1.89 2.23
CA PRO A 192 -18.51 -1.98 1.41
C PRO A 192 -18.57 -0.90 0.31
N MET A 193 -17.46 -0.17 0.14
CA MET A 193 -17.42 0.94 -0.82
C MET A 193 -15.98 1.23 -1.23
N SER A 194 -15.78 1.50 -2.53
CA SER A 194 -14.51 1.97 -3.08
C SER A 194 -14.07 3.29 -2.44
N TRP A 195 -12.73 3.49 -2.30
CA TRP A 195 -12.20 4.69 -1.64
C TRP A 195 -12.62 6.00 -2.31
N GLY A 196 -12.68 6.03 -3.64
CA GLY A 196 -13.05 7.24 -4.38
C GLY A 196 -14.45 7.76 -4.12
N GLU A 197 -15.34 6.97 -3.50
CA GLU A 197 -16.73 7.32 -3.21
C GLU A 197 -16.93 7.81 -1.77
N VAL A 198 -15.93 7.56 -0.88
CA VAL A 198 -16.10 7.71 0.57
C VAL A 198 -16.35 9.15 0.98
N TYR A 199 -15.54 10.11 0.52
CA TYR A 199 -15.69 11.52 0.93
C TYR A 199 -17.08 12.07 0.59
N THR A 200 -17.56 11.85 -0.64
CA THR A 200 -18.89 12.29 -1.08
C THR A 200 -20.01 11.60 -0.29
N SER A 201 -19.85 10.30 0.00
CA SER A 201 -20.85 9.55 0.78
C SER A 201 -20.94 10.02 2.24
N LEU A 202 -19.81 10.44 2.83
CA LEU A 202 -19.78 11.09 4.14
C LEU A 202 -20.44 12.48 4.09
N GLN A 203 -20.10 13.29 3.09
CA GLN A 203 -20.61 14.63 2.91
C GLN A 203 -22.13 14.64 2.70
N THR A 204 -22.65 13.70 1.92
CA THR A 204 -24.08 13.55 1.63
C THR A 204 -24.83 12.73 2.69
N LYS A 205 -24.13 12.25 3.73
CA LYS A 205 -24.68 11.45 4.84
C LYS A 205 -25.32 10.12 4.39
N VAL A 206 -24.86 9.55 3.27
CA VAL A 206 -25.21 8.19 2.86
C VAL A 206 -24.66 7.17 3.85
N ILE A 207 -23.50 7.49 4.43
CA ILE A 207 -22.86 6.80 5.54
C ILE A 207 -22.58 7.79 6.68
N ASP A 208 -22.62 7.31 7.93
CA ASP A 208 -22.38 8.13 9.11
C ASP A 208 -20.88 8.22 9.44
N GLY A 209 -20.12 7.20 9.07
CA GLY A 209 -18.71 7.12 9.40
C GLY A 209 -17.92 6.18 8.50
N GLN A 210 -16.62 6.16 8.75
CA GLN A 210 -15.63 5.31 8.11
C GLN A 210 -14.52 4.97 9.11
N GLU A 211 -13.58 4.12 8.72
CA GLU A 211 -12.39 3.80 9.51
C GLU A 211 -11.14 3.86 8.62
N ASN A 212 -10.09 4.48 9.12
CA ASN A 212 -8.80 4.62 8.45
C ASN A 212 -7.68 5.00 9.43
N PRO A 213 -6.41 4.87 9.04
CA PRO A 213 -5.32 5.46 9.78
C PRO A 213 -5.38 6.98 9.80
N VAL A 214 -4.75 7.56 10.83
CA VAL A 214 -4.70 9.01 11.02
C VAL A 214 -4.14 9.74 9.79
N ALA A 215 -3.14 9.17 9.12
CA ALA A 215 -2.54 9.76 7.92
C ALA A 215 -3.56 9.95 6.78
N ILE A 216 -4.47 9.01 6.58
CA ILE A 216 -5.56 9.11 5.59
C ILE A 216 -6.60 10.14 6.05
N ILE A 217 -7.04 10.07 7.33
CA ILE A 217 -8.03 11.00 7.89
C ILE A 217 -7.55 12.44 7.73
N HIS A 218 -6.27 12.69 8.04
CA HIS A 218 -5.64 13.99 7.92
C HIS A 218 -5.46 14.45 6.48
N SER A 219 -4.86 13.63 5.61
CA SER A 219 -4.52 14.01 4.23
C SER A 219 -5.74 14.26 3.35
N TYR A 220 -6.86 13.61 3.63
CA TYR A 220 -8.14 13.83 2.97
C TYR A 220 -9.04 14.84 3.66
N LYS A 221 -8.56 15.49 4.73
CA LYS A 221 -9.32 16.48 5.50
C LYS A 221 -10.70 15.97 5.91
N LEU A 222 -10.75 14.73 6.39
CA LEU A 222 -12.04 14.14 6.78
C LEU A 222 -12.71 14.88 7.95
N ASN A 223 -11.98 15.75 8.67
CA ASN A 223 -12.54 16.69 9.64
C ASN A 223 -13.61 17.62 9.06
N GLU A 224 -13.60 17.86 7.73
CA GLU A 224 -14.63 18.70 7.08
C GLU A 224 -16.00 17.99 7.03
N VAL A 225 -16.02 16.66 7.05
CA VAL A 225 -17.23 15.82 6.92
C VAL A 225 -17.42 14.85 8.10
N GLN A 226 -16.50 14.80 9.05
CA GLN A 226 -16.52 13.92 10.23
C GLN A 226 -16.16 14.70 11.48
N LYS A 227 -16.98 14.62 12.53
CA LYS A 227 -16.80 15.37 13.76
C LYS A 227 -15.99 14.61 14.83
N TYR A 228 -16.17 13.29 14.92
CA TYR A 228 -15.62 12.47 15.98
C TYR A 228 -14.55 11.52 15.42
N LEU A 229 -13.43 11.40 16.13
CA LEU A 229 -12.36 10.43 15.88
C LEU A 229 -12.12 9.62 17.15
N SER A 230 -12.41 8.33 17.12
CA SER A 230 -12.13 7.40 18.20
C SER A 230 -10.87 6.59 17.89
N LEU A 231 -9.81 6.77 18.68
CA LEU A 231 -8.49 6.16 18.47
C LEU A 231 -8.50 4.68 18.94
N THR A 232 -9.19 3.84 18.18
CA THR A 232 -9.38 2.43 18.50
C THR A 232 -8.20 1.56 18.13
N GLY A 233 -7.48 1.87 17.05
CA GLY A 233 -6.37 1.05 16.55
C GLY A 233 -6.79 -0.40 16.28
N HIS A 234 -8.03 -0.61 15.88
CA HIS A 234 -8.68 -1.93 15.81
C HIS A 234 -8.16 -2.83 14.69
N PHE A 235 -7.60 -2.27 13.64
CA PHE A 235 -6.84 -2.98 12.60
C PHE A 235 -5.49 -2.32 12.41
N TYR A 236 -4.46 -3.11 12.15
CA TYR A 236 -3.29 -2.63 11.45
C TYR A 236 -3.46 -2.96 9.97
N SER A 237 -3.25 -2.00 9.10
CA SER A 237 -3.40 -2.15 7.66
C SER A 237 -2.03 -2.05 6.97
N PRO A 238 -1.40 -3.17 6.61
CA PRO A 238 -0.26 -3.13 5.72
C PRO A 238 -0.64 -2.61 4.33
N ALA A 239 0.35 -2.10 3.61
CA ALA A 239 0.17 -1.65 2.24
C ALA A 239 1.17 -2.32 1.31
N PRO A 240 0.87 -3.50 0.74
CA PRO A 240 1.79 -4.16 -0.17
C PRO A 240 2.10 -3.30 -1.40
N LEU A 241 3.41 -3.10 -1.66
CA LEU A 241 3.92 -2.70 -2.95
C LEU A 241 3.95 -3.94 -3.83
N THR A 242 3.12 -3.96 -4.85
CA THR A 242 2.93 -5.10 -5.73
C THR A 242 3.26 -4.76 -7.18
N MET A 243 3.61 -5.77 -7.96
CA MET A 243 3.86 -5.69 -9.40
C MET A 243 3.06 -6.78 -10.11
N GLY A 244 2.61 -6.56 -11.35
CA GLY A 244 2.04 -7.61 -12.16
C GLY A 244 3.07 -8.75 -12.35
N LEU A 245 2.67 -10.01 -12.11
CA LEU A 245 3.60 -11.15 -12.16
C LEU A 245 4.25 -11.31 -13.54
N ARG A 246 3.49 -11.11 -14.61
CA ARG A 246 4.02 -11.17 -15.97
C ARG A 246 5.09 -10.11 -16.22
N GLN A 247 4.87 -8.89 -15.77
CA GLN A 247 5.83 -7.79 -15.91
C GLN A 247 7.10 -8.10 -15.08
N PHE A 248 6.93 -8.59 -13.83
CA PHE A 248 8.05 -8.95 -12.98
C PHE A 248 8.88 -10.08 -13.59
N THR A 249 8.27 -11.15 -14.08
CA THR A 249 8.97 -12.30 -14.69
C THR A 249 9.63 -11.97 -16.03
N SER A 250 9.19 -10.91 -16.73
CA SER A 250 9.83 -10.41 -17.94
C SER A 250 11.10 -9.61 -17.69
N LEU A 251 11.37 -9.21 -16.45
CA LEU A 251 12.61 -8.54 -16.06
C LEU A 251 13.77 -9.54 -16.06
N LYS A 252 14.98 -9.05 -16.36
CA LYS A 252 16.20 -9.83 -16.17
C LYS A 252 16.35 -10.23 -14.69
N PRO A 253 16.96 -11.39 -14.38
CA PRO A 253 17.11 -11.85 -12.99
C PRO A 253 17.77 -10.84 -12.03
N GLU A 254 18.77 -10.09 -12.54
CA GLU A 254 19.41 -9.03 -11.76
C GLU A 254 18.42 -7.88 -11.40
N TRP A 255 17.52 -7.53 -12.32
CA TRP A 255 16.50 -6.51 -12.06
C TRP A 255 15.37 -7.00 -11.16
N GLN A 256 15.00 -8.28 -11.26
CA GLN A 256 14.04 -8.87 -10.31
C GLN A 256 14.57 -8.78 -8.87
N ARG A 257 15.85 -9.11 -8.65
CA ARG A 257 16.48 -8.96 -7.34
C ARG A 257 16.54 -7.49 -6.92
N LEU A 258 16.94 -6.60 -7.82
CA LEU A 258 16.99 -5.16 -7.57
C LEU A 258 15.62 -4.61 -7.12
N PHE A 259 14.52 -4.99 -7.78
CA PHE A 259 13.17 -4.55 -7.41
C PHE A 259 12.80 -4.99 -6.00
N ILE A 260 13.08 -6.24 -5.63
CA ILE A 260 12.79 -6.77 -4.29
C ILE A 260 13.64 -6.05 -3.23
N THR A 261 14.95 -5.95 -3.43
CA THR A 261 15.84 -5.31 -2.44
C THR A 261 15.54 -3.83 -2.26
N THR A 262 15.32 -3.11 -3.36
CA THR A 262 14.94 -1.69 -3.32
C THR A 262 13.58 -1.49 -2.63
N ALA A 263 12.60 -2.36 -2.88
CA ALA A 263 11.30 -2.28 -2.22
C ALA A 263 11.41 -2.44 -0.70
N VAL A 264 12.22 -3.41 -0.23
CA VAL A 264 12.48 -3.62 1.20
C VAL A 264 13.17 -2.39 1.83
N GLU A 265 14.19 -1.85 1.19
CA GLU A 265 14.89 -0.65 1.69
C GLU A 265 13.98 0.58 1.77
N VAL A 266 13.17 0.80 0.75
CA VAL A 266 12.25 1.95 0.70
C VAL A 266 11.09 1.81 1.69
N THR A 267 10.74 0.58 2.08
CA THR A 267 9.72 0.33 3.11
C THR A 267 10.06 1.04 4.42
N ALA A 268 11.29 0.96 4.88
CA ALA A 268 11.71 1.64 6.12
C ALA A 268 11.57 3.18 6.02
N TYR A 269 11.87 3.75 4.85
CA TYR A 269 11.70 5.17 4.58
C TYR A 269 10.23 5.58 4.61
N GLU A 270 9.35 4.82 3.96
CA GLU A 270 7.92 5.11 3.90
C GLU A 270 7.24 4.99 5.28
N ARG A 271 7.51 3.89 6.02
CA ARG A 271 7.01 3.69 7.39
C ARG A 271 7.44 4.83 8.31
N LYS A 272 8.68 5.29 8.19
CA LYS A 272 9.18 6.41 8.98
C LYS A 272 8.36 7.68 8.75
N ILE A 273 7.98 8.00 7.50
CA ILE A 273 7.15 9.17 7.20
C ILE A 273 5.79 9.06 7.90
N ILE A 274 5.13 7.90 7.85
CA ILE A 274 3.84 7.69 8.52
C ILE A 274 3.97 7.90 10.02
N ARG A 275 4.92 7.20 10.65
CA ARG A 275 5.07 7.13 12.11
C ARG A 275 5.52 8.45 12.73
N ASP A 276 6.47 9.14 12.08
CA ASP A 276 6.97 10.44 12.56
C ASP A 276 5.87 11.53 12.55
N ASN A 277 4.88 11.41 11.66
CA ASN A 277 3.83 12.41 11.51
C ASN A 277 2.54 12.11 12.29
N GLU A 278 2.32 10.87 12.74
CA GLU A 278 1.04 10.44 13.30
C GLU A 278 0.58 11.31 14.47
N GLN A 279 1.46 11.56 15.45
CA GLN A 279 1.10 12.37 16.63
C GLN A 279 0.77 13.82 16.25
N LYS A 280 1.57 14.42 15.34
CA LYS A 280 1.30 15.77 14.84
C LYS A 280 -0.03 15.83 14.12
N GLN A 281 -0.33 14.86 13.28
CA GLN A 281 -1.59 14.79 12.54
C GLN A 281 -2.82 14.66 13.47
N VAL A 282 -2.70 13.94 14.58
CA VAL A 282 -3.75 13.90 15.63
C VAL A 282 -3.97 15.29 16.22
N LEU A 283 -2.90 16.03 16.50
CA LEU A 283 -3.00 17.41 17.03
C LEU A 283 -3.62 18.35 15.99
N ASP A 284 -3.23 18.25 14.74
CA ASP A 284 -3.79 19.04 13.64
C ASP A 284 -5.31 18.77 13.49
N LEU A 285 -5.74 17.51 13.53
CA LEU A 285 -7.17 17.13 13.46
C LEU A 285 -7.97 17.71 14.65
N LYS A 286 -7.41 17.72 15.86
CA LYS A 286 -8.02 18.40 17.02
C LYS A 286 -8.14 19.90 16.78
N ALA A 287 -7.07 20.53 16.31
CA ALA A 287 -7.05 21.97 16.01
C ALA A 287 -8.03 22.34 14.89
N TRP A 288 -8.30 21.41 13.96
CA TRP A 288 -9.30 21.57 12.89
C TRP A 288 -10.73 21.24 13.34
N GLY A 289 -10.94 21.02 14.63
CA GLY A 289 -12.27 20.88 15.23
C GLY A 289 -12.82 19.47 15.36
N MET A 290 -11.99 18.42 15.14
CA MET A 290 -12.40 17.05 15.47
C MET A 290 -12.37 16.81 16.98
N ASP A 291 -13.40 16.18 17.49
CA ASP A 291 -13.42 15.62 18.85
C ASP A 291 -12.68 14.27 18.82
N VAL A 292 -11.44 14.27 19.33
CA VAL A 292 -10.55 13.10 19.28
C VAL A 292 -10.50 12.45 20.66
N THR A 293 -10.93 11.20 20.74
CA THR A 293 -11.06 10.44 21.98
C THR A 293 -10.17 9.19 21.97
N ASN A 294 -9.43 8.98 23.05
CA ASN A 294 -8.81 7.69 23.35
C ASN A 294 -9.85 6.74 23.92
N VAL A 295 -9.78 5.47 23.54
CA VAL A 295 -10.71 4.44 24.00
C VAL A 295 -10.00 3.34 24.77
N ASP A 296 -10.75 2.63 25.63
CA ASP A 296 -10.27 1.37 26.21
C ASP A 296 -10.32 0.26 25.14
N LYS A 297 -9.15 -0.06 24.59
CA LYS A 297 -9.02 -1.07 23.53
C LYS A 297 -9.43 -2.48 24.00
N ALA A 298 -9.35 -2.77 25.32
CA ALA A 298 -9.69 -4.09 25.85
C ALA A 298 -11.17 -4.43 25.65
N ILE A 299 -12.05 -3.43 25.75
CA ILE A 299 -13.49 -3.59 25.53
C ILE A 299 -13.76 -3.99 24.07
N PHE A 300 -13.09 -3.32 23.13
CA PHE A 300 -13.22 -3.61 21.70
C PHE A 300 -12.59 -4.94 21.32
N LEU A 301 -11.42 -5.27 21.88
CA LEU A 301 -10.76 -6.57 21.67
C LEU A 301 -11.70 -7.73 22.04
N LYS A 302 -12.32 -7.66 23.21
CA LYS A 302 -13.29 -8.67 23.67
C LYS A 302 -14.48 -8.81 22.72
N ALA A 303 -14.99 -7.69 22.22
CA ALA A 303 -16.11 -7.68 21.28
C ALA A 303 -15.75 -8.34 19.93
N MET A 304 -14.44 -8.47 19.59
CA MET A 304 -13.99 -9.08 18.34
C MET A 304 -13.74 -10.59 18.42
N GLU A 305 -13.86 -11.23 19.58
CA GLU A 305 -13.69 -12.69 19.74
C GLU A 305 -14.57 -13.50 18.76
N PRO A 306 -15.87 -13.17 18.54
CA PRO A 306 -16.70 -13.90 17.58
C PRO A 306 -16.19 -13.79 16.14
N VAL A 307 -15.54 -12.68 15.77
CA VAL A 307 -14.94 -12.49 14.43
C VAL A 307 -13.80 -13.49 14.23
N TYR A 308 -12.91 -13.64 15.23
CA TYR A 308 -11.85 -14.66 15.20
C TYR A 308 -12.42 -16.07 15.06
N ALA A 309 -13.38 -16.45 15.93
CA ALA A 309 -13.98 -17.75 15.90
C ALA A 309 -14.61 -18.08 14.54
N LYS A 310 -15.30 -17.10 13.94
CA LYS A 310 -15.91 -17.24 12.60
C LYS A 310 -14.85 -17.50 11.53
N PHE A 311 -13.81 -16.67 11.45
CA PHE A 311 -12.85 -16.76 10.35
C PHE A 311 -11.86 -17.92 10.52
N ILE A 312 -11.45 -18.27 11.73
CA ILE A 312 -10.65 -19.48 11.98
C ILE A 312 -11.46 -20.75 11.61
N LYS A 313 -12.75 -20.81 11.95
CA LYS A 313 -13.61 -21.91 11.52
C LYS A 313 -13.76 -21.99 9.99
N GLN A 314 -13.87 -20.84 9.33
CA GLN A 314 -14.00 -20.77 7.86
C GLN A 314 -12.69 -21.08 7.14
N TYR A 315 -11.56 -20.72 7.73
CA TYR A 315 -10.21 -20.86 7.19
C TYR A 315 -9.26 -21.48 8.23
N PRO A 316 -9.35 -22.82 8.46
CA PRO A 316 -8.55 -23.49 9.50
C PRO A 316 -7.04 -23.29 9.33
N ASP A 317 -6.57 -23.11 8.09
CA ASP A 317 -5.15 -22.86 7.79
C ASP A 317 -4.64 -21.50 8.34
N TRP A 318 -5.54 -20.61 8.78
CA TRP A 318 -5.15 -19.35 9.40
C TRP A 318 -4.69 -19.52 10.85
N GLU A 319 -5.19 -20.54 11.56
CA GLU A 319 -4.88 -20.72 12.99
C GLU A 319 -3.37 -20.76 13.25
N PRO A 320 -2.57 -21.60 12.55
CA PRO A 320 -1.12 -21.59 12.75
C PRO A 320 -0.44 -20.28 12.30
N ILE A 321 -1.03 -19.53 11.36
CA ILE A 321 -0.50 -18.22 10.95
C ILE A 321 -0.75 -17.20 12.06
N VAL A 322 -1.97 -17.16 12.61
CA VAL A 322 -2.34 -16.26 13.72
C VAL A 322 -1.47 -16.54 14.94
N HIS A 323 -1.23 -17.80 15.29
CA HIS A 323 -0.32 -18.16 16.38
C HIS A 323 1.09 -17.64 16.13
N ARG A 324 1.66 -17.88 14.94
CA ARG A 324 3.00 -17.37 14.60
C ARG A 324 3.07 -15.84 14.67
N ILE A 325 2.02 -15.14 14.19
CA ILE A 325 1.98 -13.67 14.30
C ILE A 325 1.97 -13.25 15.77
N ARG A 326 1.10 -13.82 16.60
CA ARG A 326 0.99 -13.47 18.02
C ARG A 326 2.25 -13.77 18.83
N ASP A 327 2.94 -14.87 18.51
CA ASP A 327 4.15 -15.32 19.20
C ASP A 327 5.42 -14.60 18.75
N THR A 328 5.37 -13.85 17.64
CA THR A 328 6.48 -13.01 17.18
C THR A 328 6.75 -11.91 18.20
N LYS A 329 8.03 -11.78 18.60
CA LYS A 329 8.51 -10.83 19.65
C LYS A 329 8.95 -9.53 19.03
#